data_5b0e8ff7da8c8389be49d4432ebc0b4e
#
_entry.id   5b0e8ff7da8c8389be49d4432ebc0b4e
#
_cell.length_a   1.000
_cell.length_b   1.000
_cell.length_c   1.000
_cell.angle_alpha   90.00
_cell.angle_beta   90.00
_cell.angle_gamma   90.00
#
_symmetry.space_group_name_H-M   'P 1'
#
loop_
_entity.id
_entity.type
_entity.pdbx_description
1 polymer ?
#
loop_
_entity_poly.entity_id
_entity_poly.type
_entity_poly.pdbx_seq_one_letter_code
_entity_poly.pdbx_strand_id
1 'polypeptide(L)'
;ELLIDFLSQIGQESDYTTLDEEGVMMSVQQMAEFLDLQASLENRISILAFLDENLAGLINITADRHARVCHIGDLFIAVRKSYWNQGLGRILMEEAIDWASQSGVIRKLALSVQVRNERAVHLYQSLGFEIEGLQKRGAYLDEGKFLDVYLMGKLID
;
A
#
# COMPACT_ATOMS: atom_id res chain seq x y z
N GLU A 1 -15.14 -8.27 7.23
CA GLU A 1 -16.09 -7.15 7.26
C GLU A 1 -15.40 -5.84 7.63
N LEU A 2 -14.77 -5.76 8.80
CA LEU A 2 -14.05 -4.57 9.28
C LEU A 2 -13.07 -3.99 8.25
N LEU A 3 -12.29 -4.83 7.58
CA LEU A 3 -11.31 -4.39 6.59
C LEU A 3 -11.97 -3.87 5.31
N ILE A 4 -13.07 -4.49 4.89
CA ILE A 4 -13.85 -4.02 3.73
C ILE A 4 -14.41 -2.63 4.03
N ASP A 5 -14.99 -2.42 5.20
CA ASP A 5 -15.52 -1.13 5.63
C ASP A 5 -14.41 -0.07 5.72
N PHE A 6 -13.24 -0.45 6.25
CA PHE A 6 -12.07 0.42 6.30
C PHE A 6 -11.66 0.89 4.90
N LEU A 7 -11.54 -0.04 3.95
CA LEU A 7 -11.12 0.30 2.57
C LEU A 7 -12.14 1.16 1.85
N SER A 8 -13.44 0.94 2.09
CA SER A 8 -14.50 1.81 1.59
C SER A 8 -14.37 3.24 2.13
N GLN A 9 -14.09 3.37 3.42
CA GLN A 9 -13.86 4.68 4.04
C GLN A 9 -12.62 5.38 3.49
N ILE A 10 -11.54 4.64 3.22
CA ILE A 10 -10.34 5.19 2.59
C ILE A 10 -10.67 5.79 1.23
N GLY A 11 -11.43 5.10 0.40
CA GLY A 11 -11.83 5.60 -0.92
C GLY A 11 -12.71 6.85 -0.86
N GLN A 12 -13.53 6.98 0.18
CA GLN A 12 -14.38 8.15 0.40
C GLN A 12 -13.61 9.34 0.96
N GLU A 13 -12.58 9.10 1.75
CA GLU A 13 -11.82 10.17 2.43
C GLU A 13 -10.77 10.84 1.55
N SER A 14 -10.29 10.15 0.52
CA SER A 14 -9.14 10.60 -0.26
C SER A 14 -9.15 10.01 -1.67
N ASP A 15 -8.66 10.78 -2.63
CA ASP A 15 -8.43 10.36 -4.01
C ASP A 15 -6.95 10.08 -4.31
N TYR A 16 -6.12 9.92 -3.28
CA TYR A 16 -4.71 9.58 -3.42
C TYR A 16 -4.46 8.09 -3.69
N THR A 17 -5.42 7.22 -3.40
CA THR A 17 -5.36 5.80 -3.72
C THR A 17 -6.15 5.47 -4.97
N THR A 18 -6.05 4.23 -5.46
CA THR A 18 -6.88 3.74 -6.56
C THR A 18 -8.29 3.35 -6.10
N LEU A 19 -8.54 3.37 -4.80
CA LEU A 19 -9.86 3.12 -4.24
C LEU A 19 -10.75 4.36 -4.44
N ASP A 20 -11.99 4.14 -4.79
CA ASP A 20 -13.01 5.16 -4.93
C ASP A 20 -14.11 4.97 -3.85
N GLU A 21 -15.24 5.62 -4.04
CA GLU A 21 -16.36 5.53 -3.10
C GLU A 21 -16.92 4.11 -2.95
N GLU A 22 -16.74 3.25 -3.95
CA GLU A 22 -17.16 1.86 -3.90
C GLU A 22 -16.19 1.00 -3.08
N GLY A 23 -14.98 1.51 -2.83
CA GLY A 23 -13.96 0.83 -2.07
C GLY A 23 -13.42 -0.40 -2.76
N VAL A 24 -13.20 -1.48 -2.02
CA VAL A 24 -12.79 -2.75 -2.58
C VAL A 24 -14.03 -3.60 -2.91
N MET A 25 -14.12 -4.02 -4.17
CA MET A 25 -15.26 -4.81 -4.68
C MET A 25 -15.07 -6.29 -4.33
N MET A 26 -15.09 -6.61 -3.04
CA MET A 26 -14.90 -7.96 -2.52
C MET A 26 -16.00 -8.31 -1.53
N SER A 27 -16.47 -9.56 -1.59
CA SER A 27 -17.33 -10.11 -0.53
C SER A 27 -16.51 -10.39 0.73
N VAL A 28 -17.19 -10.60 1.85
CA VAL A 28 -16.52 -11.00 3.12
C VAL A 28 -15.72 -12.30 2.92
N GLN A 29 -16.26 -13.26 2.18
CA GLN A 29 -15.56 -14.51 1.89
C GLN A 29 -14.30 -14.28 1.06
N GLN A 30 -14.37 -13.47 0.00
CA GLN A 30 -13.21 -13.14 -0.83
C GLN A 30 -12.12 -12.42 -0.03
N MET A 31 -12.50 -11.52 0.87
CA MET A 31 -11.55 -10.86 1.76
C MET A 31 -10.90 -11.86 2.73
N ALA A 32 -11.66 -12.80 3.28
CA ALA A 32 -11.10 -13.83 4.14
C ALA A 32 -10.09 -14.71 3.38
N GLU A 33 -10.42 -15.11 2.16
CA GLU A 33 -9.51 -15.89 1.29
C GLU A 33 -8.24 -15.10 0.96
N PHE A 34 -8.37 -13.81 0.68
CA PHE A 34 -7.22 -12.92 0.45
C PHE A 34 -6.30 -12.88 1.68
N LEU A 35 -6.86 -12.66 2.87
CA LEU A 35 -6.09 -12.60 4.12
C LEU A 35 -5.41 -13.95 4.44
N ASP A 36 -6.09 -15.06 4.20
CA ASP A 36 -5.51 -16.39 4.36
C ASP A 36 -4.32 -16.58 3.42
N LEU A 37 -4.44 -16.14 2.18
CA LEU A 37 -3.35 -16.20 1.22
C LEU A 37 -2.17 -15.31 1.64
N GLN A 38 -2.44 -14.09 2.14
CA GLN A 38 -1.42 -13.19 2.67
C GLN A 38 -0.67 -13.84 3.84
N ALA A 39 -1.36 -14.56 4.70
CA ALA A 39 -0.76 -15.22 5.86
C ALA A 39 -0.02 -16.53 5.52
N SER A 40 -0.37 -17.19 4.41
CA SER A 40 0.15 -18.52 4.07
C SER A 40 1.40 -18.50 3.19
N LEU A 41 1.70 -17.39 2.52
CA LEU A 41 2.82 -17.26 1.61
C LEU A 41 3.95 -16.44 2.25
N GLU A 42 5.17 -16.92 2.09
CA GLU A 42 6.37 -16.30 2.70
C GLU A 42 6.74 -14.94 2.09
N ASN A 43 6.20 -14.62 0.91
CA ASN A 43 6.46 -13.36 0.20
C ASN A 43 5.26 -12.41 0.22
N ARG A 44 4.36 -12.57 1.18
CA ARG A 44 3.19 -11.72 1.36
C ARG A 44 2.95 -11.43 2.83
N ILE A 45 2.41 -10.25 3.12
CA ILE A 45 1.96 -9.90 4.46
C ILE A 45 0.91 -8.79 4.42
N SER A 46 0.02 -8.80 5.38
CA SER A 46 -0.87 -7.68 5.68
C SER A 46 -0.64 -7.26 7.13
N ILE A 47 -0.33 -5.99 7.34
CA ILE A 47 -0.13 -5.41 8.68
C ILE A 47 -1.22 -4.39 8.93
N LEU A 48 -1.94 -4.58 10.03
CA LEU A 48 -3.03 -3.70 10.45
C LEU A 48 -2.59 -2.88 11.66
N ALA A 49 -2.92 -1.60 11.66
CA ALA A 49 -2.67 -0.72 12.79
C ALA A 49 -3.98 -0.34 13.47
N PHE A 50 -4.09 -0.65 14.76
CA PHE A 50 -5.24 -0.29 15.58
C PHE A 50 -4.85 0.79 16.59
N LEU A 51 -5.70 1.81 16.71
CA LEU A 51 -5.61 2.84 17.74
C LEU A 51 -6.95 2.88 18.49
N ASP A 52 -6.90 2.66 19.80
CA ASP A 52 -8.10 2.63 20.65
C ASP A 52 -9.21 1.72 20.07
N GLU A 53 -8.83 0.50 19.68
CA GLU A 53 -9.70 -0.52 19.08
C GLU A 53 -10.21 -0.18 17.67
N ASN A 54 -9.86 0.97 17.13
CA ASN A 54 -10.22 1.36 15.76
C ASN A 54 -9.12 0.98 14.77
N LEU A 55 -9.51 0.44 13.61
CA LEU A 55 -8.59 0.19 12.52
C LEU A 55 -8.20 1.53 11.89
N ALA A 56 -6.97 1.94 12.11
CA ALA A 56 -6.45 3.24 11.69
C ALA A 56 -5.64 3.19 10.40
N GLY A 57 -5.00 2.06 10.13
CA GLY A 57 -4.13 1.93 8.96
C GLY A 57 -3.90 0.48 8.56
N LEU A 58 -3.46 0.32 7.32
CA LEU A 58 -3.16 -0.96 6.69
C LEU A 58 -1.94 -0.79 5.80
N ILE A 59 -1.06 -1.78 5.81
CA ILE A 59 -0.06 -1.95 4.76
C ILE A 59 -0.04 -3.39 4.29
N ASN A 60 -0.08 -3.59 2.97
CA ASN A 60 0.05 -4.89 2.33
C ASN A 60 1.35 -4.95 1.55
N ILE A 61 2.03 -6.08 1.62
CA ILE A 61 3.06 -6.48 0.67
C ILE A 61 2.54 -7.72 -0.04
N THR A 62 2.47 -7.66 -1.37
CA THR A 62 1.98 -8.74 -2.21
C THR A 62 3.00 -9.02 -3.31
N ALA A 63 3.55 -10.22 -3.35
CA ALA A 63 4.47 -10.65 -4.39
C ALA A 63 3.86 -11.75 -5.24
N ASP A 64 4.32 -11.86 -6.48
CA ASP A 64 3.88 -12.87 -7.43
C ASP A 64 4.45 -14.26 -7.06
N ARG A 65 3.81 -15.30 -7.55
CA ARG A 65 4.28 -16.68 -7.36
C ARG A 65 5.34 -17.12 -8.36
N HIS A 66 5.44 -16.42 -9.50
CA HIS A 66 6.37 -16.78 -10.56
C HIS A 66 7.82 -16.48 -10.13
N ALA A 67 8.69 -17.47 -10.26
CA ALA A 67 10.06 -17.44 -9.71
C ALA A 67 10.88 -16.20 -10.12
N ARG A 68 10.62 -15.65 -11.29
CA ARG A 68 11.41 -14.50 -11.78
C ARG A 68 11.00 -13.17 -11.16
N VAL A 69 9.85 -13.09 -10.53
CA VAL A 69 9.29 -11.84 -9.94
C VAL A 69 8.81 -12.03 -8.50
N CYS A 70 8.96 -13.21 -7.92
CA CYS A 70 8.49 -13.50 -6.55
C CYS A 70 9.27 -12.74 -5.46
N HIS A 71 10.37 -12.10 -5.82
CA HIS A 71 11.20 -11.28 -4.94
C HIS A 71 10.78 -9.80 -4.92
N ILE A 72 9.82 -9.42 -5.73
CA ILE A 72 9.31 -8.04 -5.79
C ILE A 72 8.01 -7.97 -5.01
N GLY A 73 8.04 -7.25 -3.90
CA GLY A 73 6.85 -7.01 -3.09
C GLY A 73 6.19 -5.69 -3.47
N ASP A 74 4.97 -5.75 -4.00
CA ASP A 74 4.16 -4.58 -4.27
C ASP A 74 3.52 -4.09 -2.97
N LEU A 75 3.74 -2.82 -2.67
CA LEU A 75 3.26 -2.17 -1.45
C LEU A 75 1.96 -1.42 -1.72
N PHE A 76 1.00 -1.63 -0.85
CA PHE A 76 -0.19 -0.78 -0.71
C PHE A 76 -0.29 -0.31 0.73
N ILE A 77 -0.43 0.99 0.94
CA ILE A 77 -0.58 1.59 2.26
C ILE A 77 -1.77 2.53 2.28
N ALA A 78 -2.57 2.47 3.34
CA ALA A 78 -3.67 3.37 3.57
C ALA A 78 -3.80 3.70 5.05
N VAL A 79 -4.01 4.98 5.36
CA VAL A 79 -4.25 5.48 6.72
C VAL A 79 -5.53 6.32 6.69
N ARG A 80 -6.41 6.10 7.67
CA ARG A 80 -7.61 6.91 7.84
C ARG A 80 -7.24 8.37 8.00
N LYS A 81 -7.96 9.25 7.35
CA LYS A 81 -7.70 10.69 7.33
C LYS A 81 -7.61 11.31 8.73
N SER A 82 -8.44 10.83 9.66
CA SER A 82 -8.43 11.28 11.06
C SER A 82 -7.12 11.00 11.81
N TYR A 83 -6.31 10.08 11.28
CA TYR A 83 -5.00 9.72 11.87
C TYR A 83 -3.80 10.24 11.06
N TRP A 84 -4.04 11.07 10.06
CA TRP A 84 -2.95 11.67 9.28
C TRP A 84 -2.13 12.62 10.17
N ASN A 85 -0.88 12.86 9.80
CA ASN A 85 0.05 13.76 10.49
C ASN A 85 0.47 13.31 11.90
N GLN A 86 0.31 12.04 12.21
CA GLN A 86 0.65 11.47 13.52
C GLN A 86 1.79 10.43 13.43
N GLY A 87 2.42 10.30 12.27
CA GLY A 87 3.53 9.38 12.07
C GLY A 87 3.13 7.92 11.80
N LEU A 88 1.84 7.60 11.69
CA LEU A 88 1.37 6.23 11.49
C LEU A 88 1.83 5.64 10.16
N GLY A 89 1.81 6.43 9.08
CA GLY A 89 2.30 5.99 7.78
C GLY A 89 3.78 5.60 7.82
N ARG A 90 4.60 6.36 8.52
CA ARG A 90 6.02 6.03 8.71
C ARG A 90 6.19 4.73 9.48
N ILE A 91 5.47 4.54 10.56
CA ILE A 91 5.53 3.33 11.38
C ILE A 91 5.17 2.10 10.54
N LEU A 92 4.08 2.17 9.78
CA LEU A 92 3.67 1.07 8.90
C LEU A 92 4.72 0.76 7.84
N MET A 93 5.30 1.79 7.22
CA MET A 93 6.36 1.61 6.23
C MET A 93 7.62 0.98 6.83
N GLU A 94 8.03 1.44 8.01
CA GLU A 94 9.20 0.88 8.71
C GLU A 94 8.98 -0.58 9.06
N GLU A 95 7.81 -0.94 9.57
CA GLU A 95 7.45 -2.33 9.85
C GLU A 95 7.48 -3.21 8.59
N ALA A 96 6.98 -2.69 7.48
CA ALA A 96 6.99 -3.40 6.20
C ALA A 96 8.42 -3.62 5.68
N ILE A 97 9.28 -2.61 5.79
CA ILE A 97 10.69 -2.70 5.39
C ILE A 97 11.43 -3.71 6.27
N ASP A 98 11.22 -3.68 7.58
CA ASP A 98 11.83 -4.63 8.51
C ASP A 98 11.39 -6.06 8.21
N TRP A 99 10.10 -6.26 7.96
CA TRP A 99 9.59 -7.57 7.57
C TRP A 99 10.24 -8.06 6.27
N ALA A 100 10.33 -7.21 5.26
CA ALA A 100 10.94 -7.54 3.97
C ALA A 100 12.41 -7.94 4.14
N SER A 101 13.16 -7.20 4.96
CA SER A 101 14.57 -7.49 5.26
C SER A 101 14.75 -8.84 5.96
N GLN A 102 13.81 -9.24 6.79
CA GLN A 102 13.86 -10.50 7.53
C GLN A 102 13.26 -11.68 6.75
N SER A 103 12.48 -11.42 5.71
CA SER A 103 11.75 -12.46 4.96
C SER A 103 12.67 -13.45 4.25
N GLY A 104 13.86 -13.02 3.87
CA GLY A 104 14.79 -13.83 3.08
C GLY A 104 14.41 -14.00 1.62
N VAL A 105 13.20 -13.62 1.22
CA VAL A 105 12.66 -13.79 -0.14
C VAL A 105 12.45 -12.46 -0.87
N ILE A 106 12.03 -11.42 -0.17
CA ILE A 106 11.83 -10.09 -0.78
C ILE A 106 13.20 -9.41 -0.96
N ARG A 107 13.47 -8.97 -2.18
CA ARG A 107 14.70 -8.26 -2.53
C ARG A 107 14.43 -6.87 -3.10
N LYS A 108 13.16 -6.54 -3.30
CA LYS A 108 12.73 -5.23 -3.75
C LYS A 108 11.32 -4.96 -3.26
N LEU A 109 11.09 -3.76 -2.76
CA LEU A 109 9.75 -3.23 -2.53
C LEU A 109 9.43 -2.21 -3.61
N ALA A 110 8.25 -2.29 -4.19
CA ALA A 110 7.78 -1.41 -5.24
C ALA A 110 6.45 -0.78 -4.84
N LEU A 111 6.25 0.46 -5.21
CA LEU A 111 4.98 1.16 -5.01
C LEU A 111 4.74 2.16 -6.13
N SER A 112 3.50 2.58 -6.27
CA SER A 112 3.15 3.71 -7.12
C SER A 112 2.48 4.78 -6.27
N VAL A 113 2.73 6.05 -6.61
CA VAL A 113 2.21 7.20 -5.88
C VAL A 113 1.93 8.34 -6.86
N GLN A 114 0.80 9.01 -6.68
CA GLN A 114 0.47 10.18 -7.49
C GLN A 114 1.51 11.29 -7.26
N VAL A 115 2.00 11.87 -8.35
CA VAL A 115 3.03 12.93 -8.29
C VAL A 115 2.61 14.08 -7.38
N ARG A 116 1.32 14.44 -7.40
CA ARG A 116 0.76 15.52 -6.56
C ARG A 116 0.76 15.22 -5.06
N ASN A 117 0.92 13.96 -4.68
CA ASN A 117 0.98 13.54 -3.28
C ASN A 117 2.41 13.72 -2.74
N GLU A 118 2.86 14.96 -2.70
CA GLU A 118 4.23 15.34 -2.33
C GLU A 118 4.64 14.83 -0.96
N ARG A 119 3.72 14.79 -0.03
CA ARG A 119 3.96 14.30 1.32
C ARG A 119 4.33 12.82 1.34
N ALA A 120 3.57 11.99 0.61
CA ALA A 120 3.86 10.56 0.49
C ALA A 120 5.19 10.33 -0.23
N VAL A 121 5.43 11.04 -1.33
CA VAL A 121 6.70 10.97 -2.07
C VAL A 121 7.88 11.29 -1.13
N HIS A 122 7.76 12.35 -0.35
CA HIS A 122 8.79 12.76 0.63
C HIS A 122 9.04 11.67 1.69
N LEU A 123 7.97 11.09 2.21
CA LEU A 123 8.06 9.99 3.18
C LEU A 123 8.82 8.82 2.57
N TYR A 124 8.44 8.38 1.37
CA TYR A 124 9.07 7.23 0.72
C TYR A 124 10.55 7.49 0.42
N GLN A 125 10.88 8.68 -0.08
CA GLN A 125 12.28 9.06 -0.31
C GLN A 125 13.09 9.06 0.99
N SER A 126 12.53 9.55 2.09
CA SER A 126 13.18 9.53 3.40
C SER A 126 13.46 8.13 3.93
N LEU A 127 12.73 7.14 3.43
CA LEU A 127 12.90 5.72 3.78
C LEU A 127 13.77 4.95 2.78
N GLY A 128 14.33 5.63 1.80
CA GLY A 128 15.25 5.06 0.84
C GLY A 128 14.63 4.57 -0.47
N PHE A 129 13.35 4.90 -0.72
CA PHE A 129 12.75 4.65 -2.02
C PHE A 129 13.24 5.66 -3.05
N GLU A 130 13.48 5.18 -4.26
CA GLU A 130 13.89 6.00 -5.39
C GLU A 130 12.82 6.01 -6.47
N ILE A 131 12.71 7.12 -7.21
CA ILE A 131 11.82 7.22 -8.36
C ILE A 131 12.45 6.44 -9.50
N GLU A 132 11.77 5.40 -9.97
CA GLU A 132 12.22 4.54 -11.07
C GLU A 132 11.58 4.91 -12.40
N GLY A 133 10.45 5.58 -12.36
CA GLY A 133 9.76 5.98 -13.57
C GLY A 133 8.59 6.92 -13.29
N LEU A 134 8.14 7.55 -14.38
CA LEU A 134 6.97 8.41 -14.41
C LEU A 134 5.95 7.81 -15.37
N GLN A 135 4.77 7.48 -14.85
CA GLN A 135 3.66 6.99 -15.65
C GLN A 135 2.68 8.13 -15.90
N LYS A 136 2.72 8.65 -17.11
CA LYS A 136 1.77 9.70 -17.52
C LYS A 136 0.37 9.11 -17.58
N ARG A 137 -0.61 9.87 -17.07
CA ARG A 137 -2.00 9.42 -16.97
C ARG A 137 -2.13 8.10 -16.23
N GLY A 138 -1.34 7.92 -15.19
CA GLY A 138 -1.33 6.71 -14.37
C GLY A 138 -2.56 6.56 -13.48
N ALA A 139 -3.32 7.63 -13.29
CA ALA A 139 -4.57 7.61 -12.55
C ALA A 139 -5.59 8.55 -13.22
N TYR A 140 -6.86 8.22 -13.03
CA TYR A 140 -7.98 9.04 -13.47
C TYR A 140 -8.59 9.75 -12.26
N LEU A 141 -8.83 11.02 -12.40
CA LEU A 141 -9.59 11.81 -11.46
C LEU A 141 -10.89 12.23 -12.12
N ASP A 142 -11.86 12.67 -11.37
CA ASP A 142 -13.16 13.09 -11.89
C ASP A 142 -13.06 14.17 -12.97
N GLU A 143 -14.09 14.28 -13.81
CA GLU A 143 -14.23 15.31 -14.83
C GLU A 143 -13.18 15.25 -15.95
N GLY A 144 -12.70 14.07 -16.28
CA GLY A 144 -11.77 13.87 -17.41
C GLY A 144 -10.33 14.31 -17.10
N LYS A 145 -10.00 14.53 -15.85
CA LYS A 145 -8.63 14.84 -15.41
C LYS A 145 -7.83 13.56 -15.22
N PHE A 146 -6.63 13.55 -15.76
CA PHE A 146 -5.67 12.48 -15.54
C PHE A 146 -4.52 12.96 -14.66
N LEU A 147 -3.99 12.05 -13.87
CA LEU A 147 -2.90 12.31 -12.96
C LEU A 147 -1.70 11.47 -13.32
N ASP A 148 -0.52 12.07 -13.21
CA ASP A 148 0.75 11.35 -13.36
C ASP A 148 1.08 10.61 -12.07
N VAL A 149 1.74 9.47 -12.21
CA VAL A 149 2.08 8.56 -11.11
C VAL A 149 3.58 8.25 -11.18
N TYR A 150 4.26 8.37 -10.04
CA TYR A 150 5.61 7.83 -9.90
C TYR A 150 5.57 6.34 -9.60
N LEU A 151 6.47 5.62 -10.25
CA LEU A 151 6.84 4.26 -9.86
C LEU A 151 8.10 4.38 -9.00
N MET A 152 8.04 3.89 -7.78
CA MET A 152 9.15 3.98 -6.83
C MET A 152 9.54 2.59 -6.34
N GLY A 153 10.82 2.45 -6.01
CA GLY A 153 11.36 1.18 -5.52
C GLY A 153 12.45 1.35 -4.48
N LYS A 154 12.56 0.34 -3.63
CA LYS A 154 13.63 0.22 -2.64
C LYS A 154 14.22 -1.18 -2.72
N LEU A 155 15.55 -1.26 -2.87
CA LEU A 155 16.25 -2.54 -2.80
C LEU A 155 16.34 -3.01 -1.35
N ILE A 156 16.16 -4.29 -1.17
CA ILE A 156 16.23 -4.99 0.12
C ILE A 156 17.41 -5.96 0.06
N ASP A 157 18.40 -5.73 0.88
CA ASP A 157 19.63 -6.54 0.94
C ASP A 157 19.67 -7.44 2.18
#